data_6cd2123b801c520d35f1282f9ee24c1e
#
_entry.id   6cd2123b801c520d35f1282f9ee24c1e
#
_cell.length_a   1.000
_cell.length_b   1.000
_cell.length_c   1.000
_cell.angle_alpha   90.00
_cell.angle_beta   90.00
_cell.angle_gamma   90.00
#
_symmetry.space_group_name_H-M   'P 1'
#
loop_
_entity.id
_entity.type
_entity.pdbx_description
1 polymer ?
#
loop_
_entity_poly.entity_id
_entity_poly.type
_entity_poly.pdbx_seq_one_letter_code
_entity_poly.pdbx_strand_id
1 'polypeptide(L)'
;MSVLILVVDDEADVEALFRQQFRRELRAERFILDFSTSASDALRRIEEVEAELILILSDINMPGMTGLEMLPRIKAMRPDVPVIMITAYADSKTEANALSRGAAGVLTKPVDFSVLRTEIDTRLAALVG
;
A
#
# COMPACT_ATOMS: atom_id res chain seq x y z
N MET A 1 -20.02 5.54 0.19
CA MET A 1 -19.08 4.78 -0.65
C MET A 1 -17.82 4.49 0.14
N SER A 2 -17.40 3.23 0.18
CA SER A 2 -16.24 2.83 0.97
C SER A 2 -14.97 2.98 0.16
N VAL A 3 -13.99 3.67 0.73
CA VAL A 3 -12.67 3.88 0.14
C VAL A 3 -11.68 3.03 0.93
N LEU A 4 -10.87 2.27 0.24
CA LEU A 4 -9.99 1.27 0.84
C LEU A 4 -8.52 1.52 0.54
N ILE A 5 -7.70 1.37 1.57
CA ILE A 5 -6.23 1.31 1.46
C ILE A 5 -5.81 -0.08 1.92
N LEU A 6 -5.08 -0.79 1.09
CA LEU A 6 -4.55 -2.12 1.41
C LEU A 6 -3.09 -2.02 1.81
N VAL A 7 -2.75 -2.60 2.95
CA VAL A 7 -1.38 -2.67 3.45
C VAL A 7 -0.92 -4.12 3.43
N VAL A 8 0.19 -4.38 2.76
CA VAL A 8 0.76 -5.72 2.64
C VAL A 8 2.11 -5.75 3.35
N ASP A 9 2.20 -6.52 4.42
CA ASP A 9 3.41 -6.66 5.22
C ASP A 9 3.31 -7.96 6.02
N ASP A 10 4.37 -8.74 6.02
CA ASP A 10 4.39 -10.02 6.73
C ASP A 10 4.54 -9.87 8.26
N GLU A 11 4.83 -8.68 8.75
CA GLU A 11 4.92 -8.39 10.17
C GLU A 11 3.56 -8.03 10.75
N ALA A 12 3.06 -8.85 11.68
CA ALA A 12 1.74 -8.65 12.27
C ALA A 12 1.59 -7.32 13.01
N ASP A 13 2.68 -6.80 13.58
CA ASP A 13 2.66 -5.55 14.35
C ASP A 13 2.31 -4.32 13.51
N VAL A 14 2.47 -4.42 12.20
CA VAL A 14 2.22 -3.29 11.29
C VAL A 14 0.75 -2.88 11.31
N GLU A 15 -0.16 -3.83 11.40
CA GLU A 15 -1.58 -3.52 11.45
C GLU A 15 -1.93 -2.63 12.66
N ALA A 16 -1.47 -3.00 13.85
CA ALA A 16 -1.74 -2.22 15.06
C ALA A 16 -1.16 -0.81 14.95
N LEU A 17 0.05 -0.70 14.40
CA LEU A 17 0.70 0.59 14.22
C LEU A 17 -0.08 1.50 13.27
N PHE A 18 -0.49 0.97 12.12
CA PHE A 18 -1.26 1.75 11.15
C PHE A 18 -2.61 2.18 11.71
N ARG A 19 -3.31 1.27 12.41
CA ARG A 19 -4.60 1.61 13.01
C ARG A 19 -4.48 2.68 14.09
N GLN A 20 -3.40 2.67 14.84
CA GLN A 20 -3.13 3.70 15.84
C GLN A 20 -2.82 5.05 15.20
N GLN A 21 -1.97 5.05 14.18
CA GLN A 21 -1.56 6.28 13.49
C GLN A 21 -2.70 6.96 12.76
N PHE A 22 -3.62 6.19 12.20
CA PHE A 22 -4.74 6.71 11.42
C PHE A 22 -6.08 6.62 12.14
N ARG A 23 -6.09 6.48 13.47
CA ARG A 23 -7.32 6.27 14.23
C ARG A 23 -8.36 7.37 14.03
N ARG A 24 -7.93 8.62 13.87
CA ARG A 24 -8.85 9.76 13.66
C ARG A 24 -9.55 9.63 12.31
N GLU A 25 -8.78 9.36 11.29
CA GLU A 25 -9.32 9.20 9.94
C GLU A 25 -10.24 7.98 9.85
N LEU A 26 -9.88 6.89 10.53
CA LEU A 26 -10.72 5.69 10.56
C LEU A 26 -12.03 5.93 11.30
N ARG A 27 -12.01 6.65 12.43
CA ARG A 27 -13.22 7.01 13.17
C ARG A 27 -14.12 7.93 12.36
N ALA A 28 -13.53 8.83 11.60
CA ALA A 28 -14.26 9.75 10.72
C ALA A 28 -14.72 9.06 9.43
N GLU A 29 -14.41 7.78 9.26
CA GLU A 29 -14.79 6.99 8.08
C GLU A 29 -14.26 7.57 6.78
N ARG A 30 -13.09 8.22 6.82
CA ARG A 30 -12.48 8.80 5.62
C ARG A 30 -11.98 7.70 4.69
N PHE A 31 -11.54 6.57 5.24
CA PHE A 31 -11.15 5.38 4.49
C PHE A 31 -11.15 4.17 5.42
N ILE A 32 -11.07 3.00 4.81
CA ILE A 32 -10.95 1.72 5.51
C ILE A 32 -9.53 1.21 5.26
N LEU A 33 -8.91 0.63 6.28
CA LEU A 33 -7.63 -0.09 6.14
C LEU A 33 -7.91 -1.58 6.11
N ASP A 34 -7.32 -2.28 5.16
CA ASP A 34 -7.27 -3.73 5.13
C ASP A 34 -5.81 -4.17 5.11
N PHE A 35 -5.53 -5.35 5.63
CA PHE A 35 -4.18 -5.84 5.81
C PHE A 35 -4.03 -7.24 5.25
N SER A 36 -2.89 -7.48 4.62
CA SER A 36 -2.52 -8.80 4.13
C SER A 36 -1.09 -9.11 4.56
N THR A 37 -0.84 -10.35 4.97
CA THR A 37 0.47 -10.77 5.46
C THR A 37 1.30 -11.52 4.42
N SER A 38 0.78 -11.69 3.22
CA SER A 38 1.51 -12.33 2.13
C SER A 38 1.08 -11.75 0.78
N ALA A 39 1.96 -11.90 -0.21
CA ALA A 39 1.66 -11.44 -1.55
C ALA A 39 0.49 -12.22 -2.17
N SER A 40 0.43 -13.53 -1.97
CA SER A 40 -0.66 -14.34 -2.52
C SER A 40 -2.02 -13.96 -1.93
N ASP A 41 -2.07 -13.71 -0.62
CA ASP A 41 -3.30 -13.25 0.03
C ASP A 41 -3.69 -11.85 -0.47
N ALA A 42 -2.70 -10.97 -0.63
CA ALA A 42 -2.94 -9.63 -1.15
C ALA A 42 -3.54 -9.66 -2.56
N LEU A 43 -2.99 -10.47 -3.44
CA LEU A 43 -3.50 -10.60 -4.82
C LEU A 43 -4.94 -11.11 -4.83
N ARG A 44 -5.26 -12.07 -3.98
CA ARG A 44 -6.62 -12.57 -3.84
C ARG A 44 -7.58 -11.47 -3.37
N ARG A 45 -7.17 -10.70 -2.36
CA ARG A 45 -7.99 -9.59 -1.85
C ARG A 45 -8.21 -8.50 -2.88
N ILE A 46 -7.18 -8.16 -3.65
CA ILE A 46 -7.29 -7.16 -4.71
C ILE A 46 -8.27 -7.61 -5.79
N GLU A 47 -8.27 -8.88 -6.13
CA GLU A 47 -9.19 -9.45 -7.12
C GLU A 47 -10.64 -9.41 -6.63
N GLU A 48 -10.86 -9.68 -5.34
CA GLU A 48 -12.19 -9.82 -4.75
C GLU A 48 -12.77 -8.51 -4.20
N VAL A 49 -11.98 -7.45 -4.06
CA VAL A 49 -12.42 -6.23 -3.38
C VAL A 49 -13.50 -5.51 -4.17
N GLU A 50 -14.58 -5.16 -3.49
CA GLU A 50 -15.69 -4.38 -4.07
C GLU A 50 -15.61 -2.90 -3.70
N ALA A 51 -14.91 -2.57 -2.60
CA ALA A 51 -14.69 -1.18 -2.21
C ALA A 51 -13.78 -0.48 -3.21
N GLU A 52 -13.81 0.85 -3.24
CA GLU A 52 -12.91 1.61 -4.09
C GLU A 52 -11.49 1.58 -3.52
N LEU A 53 -10.61 0.84 -4.17
CA LEU A 53 -9.22 0.70 -3.76
C LEU A 53 -8.42 1.88 -4.33
N ILE A 54 -7.89 2.73 -3.44
CA ILE A 54 -7.21 3.97 -3.85
C ILE A 54 -5.71 3.92 -3.72
N LEU A 55 -5.18 3.01 -2.92
CA LEU A 55 -3.75 2.94 -2.65
C LEU A 55 -3.40 1.56 -2.10
N ILE A 56 -2.27 1.04 -2.54
CA ILE A 56 -1.68 -0.18 -1.99
C ILE A 56 -0.30 0.18 -1.45
N LEU A 57 -0.04 -0.21 -0.20
CA LEU A 57 1.26 -0.06 0.44
C LEU A 57 1.82 -1.46 0.64
N SER A 58 2.99 -1.75 0.14
CA SER A 58 3.55 -3.10 0.24
C SER A 58 5.02 -3.10 0.65
N ASP A 59 5.34 -3.95 1.61
CA ASP A 59 6.72 -4.28 1.92
C ASP A 59 7.36 -4.99 0.71
N ILE A 60 8.61 -4.72 0.47
CA ILE A 60 9.36 -5.40 -0.59
C ILE A 60 9.76 -6.81 -0.14
N ASN A 61 10.28 -6.93 1.08
CA ASN A 61 10.86 -8.19 1.58
C ASN A 61 9.82 -9.02 2.33
N MET A 62 9.26 -10.00 1.65
CA MET A 62 8.30 -10.94 2.23
C MET A 62 8.69 -12.36 1.84
N PRO A 63 8.42 -13.37 2.71
CA PRO A 63 8.67 -14.77 2.36
C PRO A 63 7.82 -15.19 1.15
N GLY A 64 8.34 -16.08 0.34
CA GLY A 64 7.66 -16.52 -0.88
C GLY A 64 7.77 -15.45 -1.95
N MET A 65 6.62 -14.97 -2.44
CA MET A 65 6.61 -13.89 -3.43
C MET A 65 6.96 -12.56 -2.76
N THR A 66 7.96 -11.86 -3.29
CA THR A 66 8.35 -10.54 -2.79
C THR A 66 7.37 -9.46 -3.28
N GLY A 67 7.43 -8.28 -2.65
CA GLY A 67 6.63 -7.14 -3.12
C GLY A 67 6.97 -6.73 -4.55
N LEU A 68 8.25 -6.80 -4.92
CA LEU A 68 8.67 -6.46 -6.29
C LEU A 68 8.14 -7.47 -7.32
N GLU A 69 8.06 -8.74 -6.96
CA GLU A 69 7.47 -9.77 -7.82
C GLU A 69 5.95 -9.61 -7.93
N MET A 70 5.30 -9.20 -6.85
CA MET A 70 3.86 -8.99 -6.80
C MET A 70 3.43 -7.78 -7.64
N LEU A 71 4.26 -6.74 -7.68
CA LEU A 71 3.91 -5.45 -8.27
C LEU A 71 3.41 -5.53 -9.71
N PRO A 72 4.09 -6.22 -10.66
CA PRO A 72 3.57 -6.33 -12.01
C PRO A 72 2.21 -7.02 -12.08
N ARG A 73 1.95 -7.97 -11.19
CA ARG A 73 0.66 -8.67 -11.13
C ARG A 73 -0.46 -7.73 -10.68
N ILE A 74 -0.18 -6.87 -9.69
CA ILE A 74 -1.14 -5.85 -9.26
C ILE A 74 -1.44 -4.89 -10.41
N LYS A 75 -0.42 -4.42 -11.10
CA LYS A 75 -0.58 -3.45 -12.19
C LYS A 75 -1.34 -4.07 -13.38
N ALA A 76 -1.26 -5.37 -13.58
CA ALA A 76 -2.05 -6.06 -14.60
C ALA A 76 -3.54 -6.10 -14.24
N MET A 77 -3.86 -6.28 -12.94
CA MET A 77 -5.24 -6.33 -12.46
C MET A 77 -5.85 -4.93 -12.28
N ARG A 78 -5.08 -4.01 -11.75
CA ARG A 78 -5.52 -2.66 -11.38
C ARG A 78 -4.48 -1.63 -11.84
N PRO A 79 -4.41 -1.32 -13.14
CA PRO A 79 -3.39 -0.41 -13.66
C PRO A 79 -3.52 1.02 -13.15
N ASP A 80 -4.71 1.41 -12.70
CA ASP A 80 -5.01 2.76 -12.20
C ASP A 80 -4.72 2.94 -10.71
N VAL A 81 -4.51 1.84 -9.96
CA VAL A 81 -4.27 1.94 -8.51
C VAL A 81 -2.79 2.14 -8.24
N PRO A 82 -2.40 3.23 -7.54
CA PRO A 82 -1.01 3.45 -7.19
C PRO A 82 -0.53 2.46 -6.14
N VAL A 83 0.71 1.99 -6.30
CA VAL A 83 1.37 1.09 -5.35
C VAL A 83 2.63 1.79 -4.85
N ILE A 84 2.73 1.96 -3.54
CA ILE A 84 3.94 2.49 -2.90
C ILE A 84 4.64 1.33 -2.20
N MET A 85 5.91 1.13 -2.53
CA MET A 85 6.73 0.10 -1.91
C MET A 85 7.35 0.64 -0.63
N ILE A 86 7.50 -0.22 0.37
CA ILE A 86 8.12 0.12 1.65
C ILE A 86 9.27 -0.84 1.88
N THR A 87 10.44 -0.34 2.23
CA THR A 87 11.62 -1.17 2.42
C THR A 87 12.55 -0.60 3.48
N ALA A 88 13.28 -1.49 4.16
CA ALA A 88 14.36 -1.08 5.07
C ALA A 88 15.58 -0.57 4.30
N TYR A 89 15.71 -0.91 3.02
CA TYR A 89 16.85 -0.58 2.19
C TYR A 89 16.38 0.10 0.88
N ALA A 90 16.22 1.42 0.93
CA ALA A 90 15.84 2.19 -0.24
C ALA A 90 17.08 2.75 -0.94
N ASP A 91 17.93 1.87 -1.48
CA ASP A 91 19.04 2.32 -2.31
C ASP A 91 18.53 2.68 -3.72
N SER A 92 19.36 3.36 -4.50
CA SER A 92 18.97 3.84 -5.83
C SER A 92 18.60 2.70 -6.78
N LYS A 93 19.25 1.55 -6.64
CA LYS A 93 18.98 0.38 -7.48
C LYS A 93 17.61 -0.23 -7.17
N THR A 94 17.29 -0.39 -5.88
CA THR A 94 15.99 -0.89 -5.45
C THR A 94 14.88 0.05 -5.87
N GLU A 95 15.08 1.34 -5.69
CA GLU A 95 14.10 2.35 -6.09
C GLU A 95 13.86 2.33 -7.61
N ALA A 96 14.93 2.30 -8.40
CA ALA A 96 14.83 2.24 -9.85
C ALA A 96 14.09 0.97 -10.30
N ASN A 97 14.39 -0.18 -9.67
CA ASN A 97 13.72 -1.43 -9.98
C ASN A 97 12.22 -1.37 -9.67
N ALA A 98 11.85 -0.81 -8.52
CA ALA A 98 10.45 -0.66 -8.14
C ALA A 98 9.70 0.26 -9.13
N LEU A 99 10.29 1.41 -9.45
CA LEU A 99 9.67 2.35 -10.38
C LEU A 99 9.53 1.76 -11.78
N SER A 100 10.52 1.01 -12.25
CA SER A 100 10.45 0.36 -13.57
C SER A 100 9.36 -0.70 -13.66
N ARG A 101 8.97 -1.28 -12.52
CA ARG A 101 7.89 -2.27 -12.43
C ARG A 101 6.52 -1.63 -12.20
N GLY A 102 6.45 -0.31 -12.09
CA GLY A 102 5.19 0.43 -11.99
C GLY A 102 4.84 0.98 -10.62
N ALA A 103 5.78 0.98 -9.66
CA ALA A 103 5.53 1.60 -8.37
C ALA A 103 5.36 3.11 -8.52
N ALA A 104 4.47 3.69 -7.74
CA ALA A 104 4.28 5.13 -7.68
C ALA A 104 5.35 5.81 -6.82
N GLY A 105 5.98 5.06 -5.93
CA GLY A 105 7.04 5.57 -5.07
C GLY A 105 7.61 4.49 -4.17
N VAL A 106 8.66 4.85 -3.44
CA VAL A 106 9.31 3.97 -2.46
C VAL A 106 9.54 4.76 -1.19
N LEU A 107 9.11 4.21 -0.05
CA LEU A 107 9.35 4.77 1.26
C LEU A 107 10.30 3.88 2.04
N THR A 108 11.15 4.50 2.86
CA THR A 108 12.10 3.77 3.71
C THR A 108 11.49 3.54 5.08
N LYS A 109 11.72 2.37 5.66
CA LYS A 109 11.36 2.08 7.06
C LYS A 109 12.36 2.77 8.01
N PRO A 110 11.92 3.28 9.15
CA PRO A 110 10.53 3.34 9.62
C PRO A 110 9.72 4.36 8.82
N VAL A 111 8.44 4.03 8.57
CA VAL A 111 7.57 4.87 7.76
C VAL A 111 7.34 6.22 8.44
N ASP A 112 7.53 7.29 7.67
CA ASP A 112 7.14 8.63 8.10
C ASP A 112 5.65 8.81 7.83
N PHE A 113 4.85 8.72 8.89
CA PHE A 113 3.39 8.78 8.75
C PHE A 113 2.87 10.15 8.31
N SER A 114 3.66 11.22 8.51
CA SER A 114 3.26 12.54 8.01
C SER A 114 3.35 12.59 6.48
N VAL A 115 4.38 12.01 5.90
CA VAL A 115 4.53 11.88 4.45
C VAL A 115 3.41 11.01 3.88
N LEU A 116 3.16 9.87 4.52
CA LEU A 116 2.13 8.95 4.08
C LEU A 116 0.74 9.58 4.17
N ARG A 117 0.47 10.33 5.24
CA ARG A 117 -0.81 11.04 5.40
C ARG A 117 -1.04 12.03 4.26
N THR A 118 0.00 12.76 3.86
CA THR A 118 -0.07 13.69 2.73
C THR A 118 -0.41 12.94 1.43
N GLU A 119 0.21 11.79 1.18
CA GLU A 119 -0.10 10.97 0.02
C GLU A 119 -1.55 10.51 0.02
N ILE A 120 -2.03 10.04 1.16
CA ILE A 120 -3.42 9.59 1.29
C ILE A 120 -4.38 10.75 1.07
N ASP A 121 -4.12 11.90 1.67
CA ASP A 121 -4.98 13.08 1.51
C ASP A 121 -5.05 13.51 0.05
N THR A 122 -3.93 13.47 -0.66
CA THR A 122 -3.89 13.78 -2.09
C THR A 122 -4.78 12.83 -2.90
N ARG A 123 -4.72 11.52 -2.60
CA ARG A 123 -5.56 10.52 -3.29
C ARG A 123 -7.03 10.71 -2.98
N LEU A 124 -7.38 11.01 -1.72
CA LEU A 124 -8.77 11.26 -1.32
C LEU A 124 -9.32 12.52 -2.00
N ALA A 125 -8.52 13.57 -2.08
CA ALA A 125 -8.92 14.80 -2.75
C ALA A 125 -9.22 14.58 -4.24
N ALA A 126 -8.46 13.71 -4.90
CA ALA A 126 -8.64 13.38 -6.31
C ALA A 126 -10.00 12.71 -6.59
N LEU A 127 -10.57 12.02 -5.60
CA LEU A 127 -11.89 11.38 -5.75
C LEU A 127 -13.05 12.40 -5.77
N VAL A 128 -12.86 13.55 -5.14
CA VAL A 128 -13.89 14.57 -4.99
C VAL A 128 -13.81 15.59 -6.11
N GLY A 129 -12.63 15.75 -6.64
CA GLY A 129 -12.37 16.69 -7.71
C GLY A 129 -12.80 16.18 -9.04
#